data_b86735e377c4e3120edcf1a483df2e15
#
_entry.id   b86735e377c4e3120edcf1a483df2e15
#
_cell.length_a   1.000
_cell.length_b   1.000
_cell.length_c   1.000
_cell.angle_alpha   90.00
_cell.angle_beta   90.00
_cell.angle_gamma   90.00
#
_symmetry.space_group_name_H-M   'P 1'
#
loop_
_entity.id
_entity.type
_entity.pdbx_description
1 polymer ?
#
loop_
_entity_poly.entity_id
_entity_poly.type
_entity_poly.pdbx_seq_one_letter_code
_entity_poly.pdbx_strand_id
1 'polypeptide(L)'
;DELSILTTDQKTALTNLGSQLGAGLSPEFLQRVQQLVAAHPDLAPLVQRAQQTGAALQQGLNGVGRDLAQRFETDTRNVAVGAVLFTQPLYMGGKIRAYDRITGYAEQLAGEKLRADRQEVILSVDKAYWQVVSLTHKTRLATAYRDMLQHLDSDVQKMVKEGVATRANALSVSVELNKAEMTLTRAEDGLSLSRMLLAQLCGLPIDTTLHLVDERLSDLPTSTAGVQADAETAMGARPELRQLGLAQSIYAEKVKVERAAFLPTLALTGGYG
;
A
#
# COMPACT_ATOMS: atom_id res chain seq x y z
N ASP A 1 16.02 4.79 58.44
CA ASP A 1 15.01 4.23 57.52
C ASP A 1 14.19 5.38 56.94
N GLU A 2 14.60 5.86 55.75
CA GLU A 2 13.87 6.88 55.00
C GLU A 2 12.55 6.29 54.48
N LEU A 3 11.45 6.67 55.09
CA LEU A 3 10.12 6.38 54.57
C LEU A 3 9.82 7.35 53.41
N SER A 4 10.17 6.97 52.19
CA SER A 4 9.72 7.69 51.02
C SER A 4 8.21 7.44 50.82
N ILE A 5 7.42 8.49 50.74
CA ILE A 5 5.95 8.49 50.54
C ILE A 5 5.57 7.82 49.20
N LEU A 6 6.52 7.79 48.24
CA LEU A 6 6.35 7.17 46.93
C LEU A 6 7.11 5.86 46.91
N THR A 7 6.45 4.78 46.48
CA THR A 7 7.12 3.51 46.15
C THR A 7 8.12 3.70 45.03
N THR A 8 9.13 2.86 44.95
CA THR A 8 10.17 2.91 43.87
C THR A 8 9.54 2.92 42.48
N ASP A 9 8.43 2.18 42.32
CA ASP A 9 7.67 2.11 41.06
C ASP A 9 6.95 3.43 40.74
N GLN A 10 6.43 4.12 41.73
CA GLN A 10 5.77 5.43 41.56
C GLN A 10 6.79 6.53 41.26
N LYS A 11 7.98 6.50 41.91
CA LYS A 11 9.12 7.40 41.56
C LYS A 11 9.57 7.19 40.14
N THR A 12 9.69 5.96 39.73
CA THR A 12 10.08 5.60 38.36
C THR A 12 9.01 6.03 37.34
N ALA A 13 7.74 5.90 37.67
CA ALA A 13 6.62 6.31 36.82
C ALA A 13 6.59 7.85 36.66
N LEU A 14 6.80 8.61 37.75
CA LEU A 14 6.86 10.08 37.71
C LEU A 14 8.06 10.62 36.98
N THR A 15 9.27 10.03 37.19
CA THR A 15 10.49 10.43 36.47
C THR A 15 10.45 10.09 34.98
N ASN A 16 9.65 9.11 34.59
CA ASN A 16 9.47 8.66 33.20
C ASN A 16 8.12 9.07 32.59
N LEU A 17 7.42 10.04 33.18
CA LEU A 17 6.08 10.46 32.73
C LEU A 17 6.09 10.88 31.24
N GLY A 18 7.12 11.58 30.82
CA GLY A 18 7.31 11.98 29.41
C GLY A 18 7.58 10.80 28.47
N SER A 19 8.28 9.76 28.95
CA SER A 19 8.55 8.56 28.16
C SER A 19 7.31 7.65 28.07
N GLN A 20 6.48 7.59 29.10
CA GLN A 20 5.22 6.83 29.06
C GLN A 20 4.17 7.48 28.15
N LEU A 21 4.10 8.80 28.10
CA LEU A 21 3.24 9.53 27.14
C LEU A 21 3.74 9.42 25.69
N GLY A 22 5.06 9.29 25.50
CA GLY A 22 5.66 9.02 24.18
C GLY A 22 5.49 7.57 23.70
N ALA A 23 5.29 6.62 24.61
CA ALA A 23 5.07 5.20 24.29
C ALA A 23 3.65 4.88 23.77
N GLY A 24 2.74 5.87 23.79
CA GLY A 24 1.38 5.73 23.24
C GLY A 24 1.31 5.64 21.71
N LEU A 25 2.45 5.80 21.00
CA LEU A 25 2.53 5.54 19.58
C LEU A 25 2.83 4.04 19.38
N SER A 26 1.86 3.29 18.88
CA SER A 26 2.02 1.85 18.66
C SER A 26 3.25 1.56 17.78
N PRO A 27 3.97 0.45 18.03
CA PRO A 27 5.13 0.03 17.21
C PRO A 27 4.79 -0.05 15.72
N GLU A 28 3.54 -0.40 15.39
CA GLU A 28 3.03 -0.45 14.02
C GLU A 28 2.95 0.93 13.35
N PHE A 29 2.62 1.98 14.11
CA PHE A 29 2.61 3.35 13.60
C PHE A 29 4.04 3.81 13.28
N LEU A 30 5.01 3.50 14.13
CA LEU A 30 6.42 3.83 13.90
C LEU A 30 6.99 3.09 12.68
N GLN A 31 6.63 1.82 12.48
CA GLN A 31 7.00 1.06 11.29
C GLN A 31 6.39 1.64 10.01
N ARG A 32 5.12 2.05 10.04
CA ARG A 32 4.48 2.72 8.89
C ARG A 32 5.12 4.06 8.56
N VAL A 33 5.49 4.84 9.58
CA VAL A 33 6.22 6.11 9.39
C VAL A 33 7.59 5.85 8.79
N GLN A 34 8.32 4.82 9.23
CA GLN A 34 9.61 4.43 8.64
C GLN A 34 9.48 3.97 7.19
N GLN A 35 8.44 3.19 6.85
CA GLN A 35 8.16 2.78 5.47
C GLN A 35 7.79 3.98 4.58
N LEU A 36 7.04 4.95 5.11
CA LEU A 36 6.69 6.18 4.40
C LEU A 36 7.92 7.07 4.13
N VAL A 37 8.84 7.16 5.10
CA VAL A 37 10.11 7.89 4.94
C VAL A 37 11.03 7.19 3.95
N ALA A 38 11.04 5.85 3.93
CA ALA A 38 11.82 5.07 2.96
C ALA A 38 11.28 5.23 1.52
N ALA A 39 9.95 5.37 1.37
CA ALA A 39 9.31 5.61 0.08
C ALA A 39 9.44 7.08 -0.40
N HIS A 40 9.60 8.03 0.52
CA HIS A 40 9.67 9.47 0.23
C HIS A 40 10.79 10.12 1.06
N PRO A 41 12.05 10.10 0.58
CA PRO A 41 13.21 10.65 1.30
C PRO A 41 13.07 12.13 1.66
N ASP A 42 12.26 12.89 0.93
CA ASP A 42 11.97 14.30 1.20
C ASP A 42 11.24 14.55 2.54
N LEU A 43 10.64 13.51 3.12
CA LEU A 43 9.95 13.57 4.41
C LEU A 43 10.88 13.33 5.61
N ALA A 44 12.09 12.83 5.38
CA ALA A 44 13.07 12.54 6.43
C ALA A 44 13.36 13.73 7.36
N PRO A 45 13.61 14.98 6.86
CA PRO A 45 13.89 16.13 7.72
C PRO A 45 12.68 16.56 8.56
N LEU A 46 11.45 16.32 8.07
CA LEU A 46 10.22 16.63 8.80
C LEU A 46 9.99 15.66 9.96
N VAL A 47 10.27 14.38 9.74
CA VAL A 47 10.16 13.33 10.79
C VAL A 47 11.26 13.52 11.84
N GLN A 48 12.50 13.90 11.45
CA GLN A 48 13.55 14.24 12.40
C GLN A 48 13.18 15.46 13.28
N ARG A 49 12.61 16.51 12.68
CA ARG A 49 12.12 17.67 13.46
C ARG A 49 10.99 17.29 14.40
N ALA A 50 10.05 16.48 13.98
CA ALA A 50 8.96 15.99 14.83
C ALA A 50 9.51 15.16 16.00
N GLN A 51 10.51 14.32 15.77
CA GLN A 51 11.18 13.55 16.81
C GLN A 51 11.97 14.45 17.78
N GLN A 52 12.67 15.49 17.29
CA GLN A 52 13.37 16.45 18.13
C GLN A 52 12.41 17.28 18.99
N THR A 53 11.27 17.71 18.43
CA THR A 53 10.22 18.43 19.17
C THR A 53 9.56 17.52 20.22
N GLY A 54 9.33 16.25 19.88
CA GLY A 54 8.85 15.22 20.82
C GLY A 54 9.84 14.95 21.94
N ALA A 55 11.13 14.86 21.64
CA ALA A 55 12.20 14.68 22.62
C ALA A 55 12.34 15.90 23.58
N ALA A 56 12.20 17.12 23.07
CA ALA A 56 12.21 18.34 23.90
C ALA A 56 11.00 18.40 24.84
N LEU A 57 9.81 18.02 24.35
CA LEU A 57 8.60 17.93 25.17
C LEU A 57 8.75 16.84 26.24
N GLN A 58 9.32 15.71 25.89
CA GLN A 58 9.60 14.58 26.77
C GLN A 58 10.62 14.95 27.87
N GLN A 59 11.66 15.69 27.52
CA GLN A 59 12.64 16.21 28.48
C GLN A 59 12.03 17.24 29.44
N GLY A 60 11.15 18.13 28.91
CA GLY A 60 10.41 19.09 29.72
C GLY A 60 9.49 18.41 30.73
N LEU A 61 8.71 17.42 30.32
CA LEU A 61 7.82 16.65 31.19
C LEU A 61 8.58 15.80 32.22
N ASN A 62 9.71 15.21 31.81
CA ASN A 62 10.58 14.46 32.72
C ASN A 62 11.31 15.42 33.72
N GLY A 63 11.57 16.69 33.32
CA GLY A 63 12.09 17.74 34.19
C GLY A 63 11.09 18.10 35.31
N VAL A 64 9.84 18.37 34.89
CA VAL A 64 8.74 18.66 35.85
C VAL A 64 8.46 17.46 36.77
N GLY A 65 8.49 16.23 36.23
CA GLY A 65 8.31 15.01 37.03
C GLY A 65 9.42 14.81 38.08
N ARG A 66 10.67 15.16 37.73
CA ARG A 66 11.82 15.11 38.67
C ARG A 66 11.73 16.20 39.73
N ASP A 67 11.36 17.42 39.37
CA ASP A 67 11.20 18.54 40.29
C ASP A 67 10.05 18.28 41.30
N LEU A 68 8.96 17.68 40.84
CA LEU A 68 7.90 17.16 41.69
C LEU A 68 8.42 16.07 42.62
N ALA A 69 9.10 15.06 42.11
CA ALA A 69 9.65 13.96 42.91
C ALA A 69 10.61 14.47 44.02
N GLN A 70 11.47 15.46 43.71
CA GLN A 70 12.37 16.09 44.68
C GLN A 70 11.64 16.91 45.75
N ARG A 71 10.53 17.59 45.43
CA ARG A 71 9.75 18.34 46.39
C ARG A 71 8.97 17.45 47.37
N PHE A 72 8.75 16.17 47.01
CA PHE A 72 8.11 15.18 47.90
C PHE A 72 9.10 14.41 48.78
N GLU A 73 10.41 14.71 48.70
CA GLU A 73 11.44 14.17 49.62
C GLU A 73 11.47 14.86 50.99
N THR A 74 10.61 15.87 51.23
CA THR A 74 10.52 16.55 52.53
C THR A 74 9.60 15.79 53.44
N ASP A 75 10.13 15.35 54.56
CA ASP A 75 9.54 14.57 55.67
C ASP A 75 8.17 15.09 56.12
N THR A 76 7.10 14.50 55.66
CA THR A 76 5.75 14.73 56.19
C THR A 76 4.97 13.42 56.21
N ARG A 77 4.94 12.82 57.39
CA ARG A 77 4.05 11.71 57.73
C ARG A 77 2.61 12.13 57.46
N ASN A 78 1.91 11.46 56.54
CA ASN A 78 0.48 11.58 56.27
C ASN A 78 0.00 12.74 55.38
N VAL A 79 0.70 13.08 54.29
CA VAL A 79 0.11 13.96 53.27
C VAL A 79 -0.01 13.19 51.95
N ALA A 80 -1.23 12.85 51.56
CA ALA A 80 -1.53 12.42 50.20
C ALA A 80 -1.68 13.69 49.35
N VAL A 81 -0.75 13.95 48.43
CA VAL A 81 -0.83 15.07 47.49
C VAL A 81 -1.18 14.53 46.11
N GLY A 82 -2.37 14.84 45.64
CA GLY A 82 -2.80 14.61 44.28
C GLY A 82 -2.86 15.94 43.54
N ALA A 83 -2.01 16.16 42.53
CA ALA A 83 -2.09 17.34 41.68
C ALA A 83 -2.73 17.00 40.35
N VAL A 84 -3.77 17.71 39.98
CA VAL A 84 -4.37 17.68 38.62
C VAL A 84 -3.94 18.94 37.90
N LEU A 85 -3.13 18.78 36.85
CA LEU A 85 -2.70 19.89 36.00
C LEU A 85 -3.54 19.88 34.72
N PHE A 86 -4.21 20.97 34.43
CA PHE A 86 -4.97 21.18 33.21
C PHE A 86 -4.29 22.27 32.39
N THR A 87 -3.97 21.97 31.10
CA THR A 87 -3.42 22.95 30.18
C THR A 87 -4.26 22.99 28.92
N GLN A 88 -4.94 24.10 28.67
CA GLN A 88 -5.77 24.34 27.49
C GLN A 88 -5.11 25.41 26.61
N PRO A 89 -4.66 25.06 25.39
CA PRO A 89 -4.20 26.08 24.45
C PRO A 89 -5.40 26.90 23.96
N LEU A 90 -5.37 28.21 24.17
CA LEU A 90 -6.41 29.14 23.73
C LEU A 90 -6.08 29.69 22.33
N TYR A 91 -4.81 29.94 22.08
CA TYR A 91 -4.33 30.45 20.79
C TYR A 91 -2.93 29.93 20.50
N MET A 92 -2.72 29.39 19.32
CA MET A 92 -1.43 28.88 18.84
C MET A 92 -1.10 29.40 17.43
N GLY A 93 -1.30 30.70 17.19
CA GLY A 93 -0.97 31.31 15.89
C GLY A 93 -1.77 30.72 14.70
N GLY A 94 -2.94 30.11 14.96
CA GLY A 94 -3.71 29.42 13.91
C GLY A 94 -3.25 27.98 13.58
N LYS A 95 -2.23 27.47 14.27
CA LYS A 95 -1.63 26.14 14.06
C LYS A 95 -2.66 25.03 14.14
N ILE A 96 -3.54 25.06 15.15
CA ILE A 96 -4.59 24.03 15.35
C ILE A 96 -5.53 23.96 14.13
N ARG A 97 -6.01 25.13 13.67
CA ARG A 97 -6.89 25.19 12.48
C ARG A 97 -6.20 24.75 11.19
N ALA A 98 -4.91 25.00 11.07
CA ALA A 98 -4.14 24.55 9.91
C ALA A 98 -3.96 23.03 9.94
N TYR A 99 -3.69 22.41 11.11
CA TYR A 99 -3.64 20.97 11.26
C TYR A 99 -4.97 20.29 11.00
N ASP A 100 -6.08 20.86 11.47
CA ASP A 100 -7.42 20.36 11.19
C ASP A 100 -7.69 20.31 9.68
N ARG A 101 -7.33 21.39 8.95
CA ARG A 101 -7.44 21.38 7.48
C ARG A 101 -6.51 20.41 6.80
N ILE A 102 -5.27 20.25 7.28
CA ILE A 102 -4.32 19.26 6.76
C ILE A 102 -4.91 17.86 6.89
N THR A 103 -5.50 17.54 8.05
CA THR A 103 -6.13 16.23 8.29
C THR A 103 -7.34 16.00 7.39
N GLY A 104 -8.19 17.02 7.20
CA GLY A 104 -9.31 16.95 6.26
C GLY A 104 -8.88 16.75 4.80
N TYR A 105 -7.80 17.41 4.36
CA TYR A 105 -7.24 17.16 3.02
C TYR A 105 -6.55 15.79 2.94
N ALA A 106 -5.94 15.30 4.00
CA ALA A 106 -5.35 13.98 4.05
C ALA A 106 -6.40 12.86 3.96
N GLU A 107 -7.56 13.06 4.58
CA GLU A 107 -8.72 12.16 4.46
C GLU A 107 -9.20 12.10 2.99
N GLN A 108 -9.38 13.27 2.36
CA GLN A 108 -9.78 13.33 0.96
C GLN A 108 -8.73 12.69 0.03
N LEU A 109 -7.44 12.90 0.31
CA LEU A 109 -6.32 12.27 -0.41
C LEU A 109 -6.39 10.74 -0.31
N ALA A 110 -6.67 10.21 0.87
CA ALA A 110 -6.86 8.77 1.08
C ALA A 110 -8.07 8.25 0.31
N GLY A 111 -9.17 9.02 0.23
CA GLY A 111 -10.34 8.68 -0.59
C GLY A 111 -10.03 8.61 -2.08
N GLU A 112 -9.29 9.58 -2.62
CA GLU A 112 -8.87 9.56 -4.03
C GLU A 112 -7.83 8.45 -4.32
N LYS A 113 -6.99 8.12 -3.34
CA LYS A 113 -6.09 6.96 -3.45
C LYS A 113 -6.87 5.65 -3.53
N LEU A 114 -7.85 5.46 -2.65
CA LEU A 114 -8.73 4.28 -2.69
C LEU A 114 -9.43 4.15 -4.06
N ARG A 115 -9.84 5.30 -4.64
CA ARG A 115 -10.45 5.32 -5.96
C ARG A 115 -9.46 4.90 -7.05
N ALA A 116 -8.21 5.35 -7.01
CA ALA A 116 -7.15 4.93 -7.92
C ALA A 116 -6.86 3.43 -7.80
N ASP A 117 -6.64 2.95 -6.57
CA ASP A 117 -6.37 1.54 -6.28
C ASP A 117 -7.50 0.63 -6.77
N ARG A 118 -8.77 1.06 -6.59
CA ARG A 118 -9.93 0.33 -7.12
C ARG A 118 -9.91 0.23 -8.65
N GLN A 119 -9.58 1.31 -9.35
CA GLN A 119 -9.46 1.31 -10.81
C GLN A 119 -8.32 0.39 -11.28
N GLU A 120 -7.21 0.40 -10.59
CA GLU A 120 -6.06 -0.47 -10.89
C GLU A 120 -6.40 -1.95 -10.70
N VAL A 121 -7.10 -2.30 -9.61
CA VAL A 121 -7.56 -3.67 -9.37
C VAL A 121 -8.51 -4.13 -10.49
N ILE A 122 -9.52 -3.31 -10.85
CA ILE A 122 -10.44 -3.63 -11.95
C ILE A 122 -9.67 -3.88 -13.24
N LEU A 123 -8.76 -2.97 -13.61
CA LEU A 123 -7.94 -3.12 -14.82
C LEU A 123 -7.06 -4.38 -14.78
N SER A 124 -6.52 -4.71 -13.62
CA SER A 124 -5.68 -5.91 -13.44
C SER A 124 -6.48 -7.20 -13.62
N VAL A 125 -7.71 -7.24 -13.07
CA VAL A 125 -8.62 -8.36 -13.24
C VAL A 125 -9.06 -8.49 -14.70
N ASP A 126 -9.42 -7.39 -15.36
CA ASP A 126 -9.79 -7.38 -16.77
C ASP A 126 -8.66 -7.90 -17.67
N LYS A 127 -7.43 -7.42 -17.43
CA LYS A 127 -6.24 -7.91 -18.15
C LYS A 127 -6.02 -9.41 -17.94
N ALA A 128 -6.10 -9.88 -16.70
CA ALA A 128 -5.95 -11.30 -16.39
C ALA A 128 -7.06 -12.15 -17.03
N TYR A 129 -8.31 -11.66 -17.01
CA TYR A 129 -9.45 -12.31 -17.67
C TYR A 129 -9.20 -12.51 -19.16
N TRP A 130 -8.89 -11.43 -19.89
CA TRP A 130 -8.64 -11.51 -21.32
C TRP A 130 -7.38 -12.28 -21.67
N GLN A 131 -6.39 -12.32 -20.78
CA GLN A 131 -5.21 -13.17 -20.93
C GLN A 131 -5.58 -14.66 -20.89
N VAL A 132 -6.45 -15.09 -19.96
CA VAL A 132 -6.97 -16.48 -19.90
C VAL A 132 -7.72 -16.82 -21.19
N VAL A 133 -8.65 -15.95 -21.64
CA VAL A 133 -9.41 -16.14 -22.88
C VAL A 133 -8.45 -16.29 -24.07
N SER A 134 -7.48 -15.38 -24.21
CA SER A 134 -6.48 -15.42 -25.29
C SER A 134 -5.64 -16.70 -25.28
N LEU A 135 -5.18 -17.11 -24.08
CA LEU A 135 -4.40 -18.36 -23.95
C LEU A 135 -5.23 -19.61 -24.22
N THR A 136 -6.52 -19.63 -23.87
CA THR A 136 -7.42 -20.71 -24.23
C THR A 136 -7.54 -20.87 -25.75
N HIS A 137 -7.69 -19.78 -26.48
CA HIS A 137 -7.72 -19.82 -27.95
C HIS A 137 -6.37 -20.21 -28.55
N LYS A 138 -5.25 -19.72 -27.99
CA LYS A 138 -3.90 -20.12 -28.43
C LYS A 138 -3.64 -21.61 -28.20
N THR A 139 -4.09 -22.17 -27.08
CA THR A 139 -3.96 -23.61 -26.79
C THR A 139 -4.77 -24.43 -27.78
N ARG A 140 -6.00 -24.02 -28.13
CA ARG A 140 -6.80 -24.71 -29.17
C ARG A 140 -6.09 -24.66 -30.53
N LEU A 141 -5.53 -23.51 -30.92
CA LEU A 141 -4.77 -23.38 -32.17
C LEU A 141 -3.53 -24.27 -32.15
N ALA A 142 -2.76 -24.27 -31.06
CA ALA A 142 -1.58 -25.13 -30.91
C ALA A 142 -1.93 -26.62 -30.98
N THR A 143 -3.06 -27.02 -30.37
CA THR A 143 -3.58 -28.41 -30.46
C THR A 143 -3.89 -28.77 -31.92
N ALA A 144 -4.65 -27.95 -32.62
CA ALA A 144 -5.00 -28.19 -34.02
C ALA A 144 -3.75 -28.24 -34.90
N TYR A 145 -2.77 -27.38 -34.65
CA TYR A 145 -1.50 -27.37 -35.37
C TYR A 145 -0.67 -28.66 -35.11
N ARG A 146 -0.57 -29.11 -33.88
CA ARG A 146 0.08 -30.35 -33.48
C ARG A 146 -0.62 -31.54 -34.13
N ASP A 147 -1.95 -31.62 -34.13
CA ASP A 147 -2.72 -32.68 -34.73
C ASP A 147 -2.51 -32.75 -36.26
N MET A 148 -2.49 -31.58 -36.91
CA MET A 148 -2.15 -31.48 -38.36
C MET A 148 -0.76 -32.03 -38.65
N LEU A 149 0.25 -31.67 -37.87
CA LEU A 149 1.63 -32.16 -38.05
C LEU A 149 1.74 -33.65 -37.71
N GLN A 150 0.99 -34.16 -36.75
CA GLN A 150 0.94 -35.59 -36.42
C GLN A 150 0.37 -36.41 -37.59
N HIS A 151 -0.70 -35.93 -38.24
CA HIS A 151 -1.22 -36.55 -39.46
C HIS A 151 -0.19 -36.49 -40.58
N LEU A 152 0.46 -35.33 -40.79
CA LEU A 152 1.49 -35.17 -41.82
C LEU A 152 2.69 -36.12 -41.58
N ASP A 153 3.16 -36.25 -40.34
CA ASP A 153 4.25 -37.18 -40.00
C ASP A 153 3.87 -38.63 -40.32
N SER A 154 2.66 -39.04 -39.98
CA SER A 154 2.14 -40.36 -40.31
C SER A 154 2.11 -40.63 -41.82
N ASP A 155 1.68 -39.65 -42.60
CA ASP A 155 1.59 -39.79 -44.07
C ASP A 155 2.97 -39.79 -44.74
N VAL A 156 3.89 -38.92 -44.28
CA VAL A 156 5.27 -38.92 -44.79
C VAL A 156 6.00 -40.22 -44.42
N GLN A 157 5.76 -40.79 -43.22
CA GLN A 157 6.31 -42.09 -42.85
C GLN A 157 5.82 -43.21 -43.81
N LYS A 158 4.55 -43.19 -44.21
CA LYS A 158 4.03 -44.12 -45.25
C LYS A 158 4.71 -43.89 -46.60
N MET A 159 4.87 -42.62 -47.04
CA MET A 159 5.54 -42.29 -48.27
C MET A 159 7.02 -42.72 -48.32
N VAL A 160 7.72 -42.67 -47.16
CA VAL A 160 9.09 -43.20 -47.06
C VAL A 160 9.11 -44.74 -47.22
N LYS A 161 8.15 -45.45 -46.64
CA LYS A 161 8.02 -46.91 -46.76
C LYS A 161 7.78 -47.32 -48.22
N GLU A 162 6.98 -46.55 -48.93
CA GLU A 162 6.69 -46.80 -50.34
C GLU A 162 7.78 -46.21 -51.30
N GLY A 163 8.85 -45.65 -50.77
CA GLY A 163 9.96 -45.11 -51.56
C GLY A 163 9.70 -43.78 -52.28
N VAL A 164 8.57 -43.13 -52.00
CA VAL A 164 8.15 -41.85 -52.62
C VAL A 164 8.79 -40.63 -51.93
N ALA A 165 9.14 -40.76 -50.63
CA ALA A 165 9.79 -39.71 -49.86
C ALA A 165 11.12 -40.17 -49.26
N THR A 166 11.99 -39.23 -48.90
CA THR A 166 13.29 -39.52 -48.30
C THR A 166 13.21 -39.56 -46.77
N ARG A 167 14.14 -40.26 -46.09
CA ARG A 167 14.27 -40.23 -44.63
C ARG A 167 14.51 -38.81 -44.10
N ALA A 168 15.20 -37.95 -44.87
CA ALA A 168 15.42 -36.56 -44.47
C ALA A 168 14.09 -35.79 -44.38
N ASN A 169 13.17 -36.04 -45.33
CA ASN A 169 11.84 -35.42 -45.28
C ASN A 169 11.05 -35.85 -44.01
N ALA A 170 11.06 -37.15 -43.70
CA ALA A 170 10.41 -37.65 -42.50
C ALA A 170 11.01 -37.05 -41.21
N LEU A 171 12.34 -36.96 -41.14
CA LEU A 171 13.00 -36.38 -39.99
C LEU A 171 12.66 -34.90 -39.81
N SER A 172 12.58 -34.15 -40.94
CA SER A 172 12.21 -32.72 -40.91
C SER A 172 10.79 -32.54 -40.35
N VAL A 173 9.83 -33.37 -40.75
CA VAL A 173 8.45 -33.31 -40.22
C VAL A 173 8.41 -33.70 -38.75
N SER A 174 9.13 -34.74 -38.33
CA SER A 174 9.20 -35.15 -36.94
C SER A 174 9.80 -34.06 -36.04
N VAL A 175 10.80 -33.30 -36.52
CA VAL A 175 11.36 -32.15 -35.81
C VAL A 175 10.30 -31.05 -35.62
N GLU A 176 9.53 -30.75 -36.67
CA GLU A 176 8.46 -29.73 -36.57
C GLU A 176 7.32 -30.21 -35.66
N LEU A 177 6.96 -31.48 -35.66
CA LEU A 177 6.00 -32.07 -34.73
C LEU A 177 6.46 -31.90 -33.27
N ASN A 178 7.71 -32.27 -32.98
CA ASN A 178 8.27 -32.08 -31.63
C ASN A 178 8.26 -30.60 -31.19
N LYS A 179 8.52 -29.65 -32.07
CA LYS A 179 8.43 -28.21 -31.79
C LYS A 179 6.97 -27.79 -31.49
N ALA A 180 6.02 -28.35 -32.25
CA ALA A 180 4.60 -28.09 -32.01
C ALA A 180 4.13 -28.64 -30.67
N GLU A 181 4.57 -29.84 -30.29
CA GLU A 181 4.29 -30.43 -28.97
C GLU A 181 4.86 -29.57 -27.83
N MET A 182 6.11 -29.12 -27.96
CA MET A 182 6.70 -28.19 -26.98
C MET A 182 5.91 -26.87 -26.88
N THR A 183 5.42 -26.38 -28.02
CA THR A 183 4.64 -25.13 -28.07
C THR A 183 3.28 -25.32 -27.40
N LEU A 184 2.63 -26.48 -27.62
CA LEU A 184 1.38 -26.84 -26.96
C LEU A 184 1.58 -26.91 -25.43
N THR A 185 2.60 -27.64 -24.96
CA THR A 185 2.89 -27.75 -23.51
C THR A 185 3.09 -26.37 -22.90
N ARG A 186 3.86 -25.50 -23.55
CA ARG A 186 4.05 -24.11 -23.05
C ARG A 186 2.74 -23.31 -23.01
N ALA A 187 1.86 -23.52 -23.98
CA ALA A 187 0.56 -22.85 -24.02
C ALA A 187 -0.37 -23.36 -22.89
N GLU A 188 -0.37 -24.66 -22.62
CA GLU A 188 -1.13 -25.29 -21.54
C GLU A 188 -0.62 -24.82 -20.17
N ASP A 189 0.69 -24.81 -19.95
CA ASP A 189 1.31 -24.32 -18.72
C ASP A 189 0.98 -22.81 -18.52
N GLY A 190 1.10 -22.01 -19.58
CA GLY A 190 0.76 -20.60 -19.55
C GLY A 190 -0.71 -20.36 -19.23
N LEU A 191 -1.62 -21.19 -19.77
CA LEU A 191 -3.04 -21.14 -19.46
C LEU A 191 -3.31 -21.50 -18.00
N SER A 192 -2.67 -22.53 -17.46
CA SER A 192 -2.77 -22.91 -16.07
C SER A 192 -2.31 -21.78 -15.14
N LEU A 193 -1.14 -21.22 -15.40
CA LEU A 193 -0.61 -20.09 -14.61
C LEU A 193 -1.52 -18.85 -14.68
N SER A 194 -2.08 -18.55 -15.86
CA SER A 194 -2.98 -17.38 -15.98
C SER A 194 -4.30 -17.57 -15.25
N ARG A 195 -4.84 -18.79 -15.19
CA ARG A 195 -6.01 -19.12 -14.35
C ARG A 195 -5.72 -18.98 -12.86
N MET A 196 -4.55 -19.45 -12.41
CA MET A 196 -4.09 -19.25 -11.03
C MET A 196 -3.96 -17.77 -10.67
N LEU A 197 -3.37 -16.96 -11.57
CA LEU A 197 -3.26 -15.52 -11.37
C LEU A 197 -4.64 -14.84 -11.27
N LEU A 198 -5.57 -15.20 -12.15
CA LEU A 198 -6.93 -14.67 -12.11
C LEU A 198 -7.64 -15.06 -10.80
N ALA A 199 -7.52 -16.33 -10.35
CA ALA A 199 -8.06 -16.77 -9.08
C ALA A 199 -7.50 -15.96 -7.91
N GLN A 200 -6.18 -15.74 -7.88
CA GLN A 200 -5.51 -14.94 -6.87
C GLN A 200 -6.01 -13.49 -6.85
N LEU A 201 -6.16 -12.85 -8.02
CA LEU A 201 -6.66 -11.47 -8.13
C LEU A 201 -8.12 -11.35 -7.67
N CYS A 202 -8.91 -12.41 -7.84
CA CYS A 202 -10.29 -12.50 -7.36
C CYS A 202 -10.40 -12.91 -5.88
N GLY A 203 -9.28 -13.18 -5.19
CA GLY A 203 -9.28 -13.66 -3.80
C GLY A 203 -9.78 -15.09 -3.64
N LEU A 204 -9.77 -15.90 -4.71
CA LEU A 204 -10.17 -17.30 -4.70
C LEU A 204 -8.96 -18.21 -4.44
N PRO A 205 -9.17 -19.44 -3.94
CA PRO A 205 -8.12 -20.44 -3.84
C PRO A 205 -7.47 -20.69 -5.22
N ILE A 206 -6.15 -20.89 -5.24
CA ILE A 206 -5.36 -21.01 -6.48
C ILE A 206 -5.76 -22.25 -7.31
N ASP A 207 -6.27 -23.27 -6.65
CA ASP A 207 -6.75 -24.53 -7.25
C ASP A 207 -8.20 -24.47 -7.77
N THR A 208 -8.84 -23.29 -7.68
CA THR A 208 -10.20 -23.10 -8.17
C THR A 208 -10.27 -23.24 -9.68
N THR A 209 -11.10 -24.16 -10.17
CA THR A 209 -11.36 -24.31 -11.60
C THR A 209 -12.28 -23.19 -12.09
N LEU A 210 -11.70 -22.21 -12.78
CA LEU A 210 -12.45 -21.08 -13.35
C LEU A 210 -12.84 -21.41 -14.80
N HIS A 211 -14.12 -21.28 -15.12
CA HIS A 211 -14.66 -21.33 -16.48
C HIS A 211 -15.18 -19.95 -16.87
N LEU A 212 -14.55 -19.33 -17.85
CA LEU A 212 -14.92 -18.01 -18.32
C LEU A 212 -15.96 -18.12 -19.44
N VAL A 213 -16.90 -17.18 -19.46
CA VAL A 213 -18.00 -17.17 -20.45
C VAL A 213 -17.43 -17.03 -21.86
N ASP A 214 -16.45 -16.16 -22.04
CA ASP A 214 -15.87 -15.80 -23.32
C ASP A 214 -14.86 -16.81 -23.86
N GLU A 215 -14.49 -17.86 -23.12
CA GLU A 215 -13.65 -18.96 -23.60
C GLU A 215 -14.30 -19.73 -24.78
N ARG A 216 -15.63 -19.64 -24.93
CA ARG A 216 -16.41 -20.36 -25.94
C ARG A 216 -16.77 -19.51 -27.15
N LEU A 217 -16.50 -18.20 -27.11
CA LEU A 217 -16.79 -17.33 -28.23
C LEU A 217 -15.93 -17.72 -29.45
N SER A 218 -16.55 -17.99 -30.58
CA SER A 218 -15.89 -18.21 -31.86
C SER A 218 -15.42 -16.90 -32.50
N ASP A 219 -16.17 -15.83 -32.26
CA ASP A 219 -15.90 -14.51 -32.79
C ASP A 219 -15.86 -13.48 -31.64
N LEU A 220 -14.67 -12.97 -31.36
CA LEU A 220 -14.51 -11.84 -30.47
C LEU A 220 -15.03 -10.58 -31.17
N PRO A 221 -15.84 -9.75 -30.51
CA PRO A 221 -16.34 -8.52 -31.10
C PRO A 221 -15.16 -7.61 -31.49
N THR A 222 -14.96 -7.44 -32.78
CA THR A 222 -13.85 -6.62 -33.34
C THR A 222 -14.16 -5.12 -33.27
N SER A 223 -15.38 -4.76 -32.85
CA SER A 223 -15.80 -3.35 -32.76
C SER A 223 -15.27 -2.73 -31.49
N THR A 224 -14.10 -2.15 -31.56
CA THR A 224 -13.79 -0.99 -30.73
C THR A 224 -14.60 0.18 -31.28
N ALA A 225 -15.85 0.31 -30.85
CA ALA A 225 -16.53 1.60 -30.97
C ALA A 225 -15.57 2.61 -30.32
N GLY A 226 -15.00 3.49 -31.14
CA GLY A 226 -13.95 4.39 -30.72
C GLY A 226 -14.43 5.23 -29.53
N VAL A 227 -13.99 4.87 -28.35
CA VAL A 227 -14.08 5.76 -27.21
C VAL A 227 -13.19 6.94 -27.56
N GLN A 228 -13.78 8.01 -28.10
CA GLN A 228 -13.06 9.28 -28.21
C GLN A 228 -12.74 9.71 -26.78
N ALA A 229 -11.49 9.48 -26.40
CA ALA A 229 -10.99 9.97 -25.11
C ALA A 229 -10.89 11.49 -25.22
N ASP A 230 -11.92 12.18 -24.69
CA ASP A 230 -11.82 13.61 -24.45
C ASP A 230 -10.79 13.87 -23.37
N ALA A 231 -9.68 14.51 -23.76
CA ALA A 231 -8.57 14.80 -22.87
C ALA A 231 -8.99 15.68 -21.68
N GLU A 232 -9.93 16.58 -21.88
CA GLU A 232 -10.41 17.49 -20.83
C GLU A 232 -11.24 16.72 -19.80
N THR A 233 -12.16 15.88 -20.23
CA THR A 233 -12.92 14.97 -19.35
C THR A 233 -11.99 13.99 -18.63
N ALA A 234 -10.98 13.45 -19.31
CA ALA A 234 -10.02 12.54 -18.71
C ALA A 234 -9.19 13.22 -17.62
N MET A 235 -8.70 14.45 -17.85
CA MET A 235 -7.96 15.21 -16.85
C MET A 235 -8.83 15.51 -15.61
N GLY A 236 -10.09 15.86 -15.78
CA GLY A 236 -11.01 16.10 -14.68
C GLY A 236 -11.39 14.84 -13.88
N ALA A 237 -11.35 13.67 -14.51
CA ALA A 237 -11.75 12.40 -13.90
C ALA A 237 -10.60 11.63 -13.20
N ARG A 238 -9.33 11.94 -13.51
CA ARG A 238 -8.18 11.21 -12.99
C ARG A 238 -7.96 11.45 -11.49
N PRO A 239 -8.00 10.38 -10.67
CA PRO A 239 -7.79 10.52 -9.23
C PRO A 239 -6.37 10.98 -8.88
N GLU A 240 -5.35 10.66 -9.71
CA GLU A 240 -3.98 11.06 -9.46
C GLU A 240 -3.80 12.59 -9.52
N LEU A 241 -4.49 13.26 -10.45
CA LEU A 241 -4.44 14.71 -10.55
C LEU A 241 -5.13 15.39 -9.36
N ARG A 242 -6.23 14.79 -8.87
CA ARG A 242 -6.90 15.27 -7.64
C ARG A 242 -6.01 15.07 -6.41
N GLN A 243 -5.31 13.93 -6.32
CA GLN A 243 -4.33 13.68 -5.26
C GLN A 243 -3.24 14.75 -5.24
N LEU A 244 -2.70 15.14 -6.41
CA LEU A 244 -1.70 16.21 -6.51
C LEU A 244 -2.25 17.56 -6.05
N GLY A 245 -3.48 17.91 -6.42
CA GLY A 245 -4.14 19.14 -5.97
C GLY A 245 -4.36 19.16 -4.44
N LEU A 246 -4.75 18.04 -3.87
CA LEU A 246 -4.90 17.89 -2.42
C LEU A 246 -3.55 17.95 -1.70
N ALA A 247 -2.51 17.33 -2.25
CA ALA A 247 -1.15 17.43 -1.73
C ALA A 247 -0.66 18.88 -1.73
N GLN A 248 -0.89 19.63 -2.81
CA GLN A 248 -0.58 21.06 -2.87
C GLN A 248 -1.31 21.85 -1.77
N SER A 249 -2.58 21.55 -1.53
CA SER A 249 -3.37 22.18 -0.45
C SER A 249 -2.80 21.87 0.93
N ILE A 250 -2.38 20.62 1.17
CA ILE A 250 -1.69 20.20 2.41
C ILE A 250 -0.41 21.01 2.60
N TYR A 251 0.41 21.17 1.56
CA TYR A 251 1.65 21.94 1.66
C TYR A 251 1.37 23.42 1.90
N ALA A 252 0.33 23.98 1.31
CA ALA A 252 -0.09 25.36 1.58
C ALA A 252 -0.50 25.58 3.05
N GLU A 253 -1.20 24.62 3.66
CA GLU A 253 -1.53 24.67 5.09
C GLU A 253 -0.30 24.43 5.98
N LYS A 254 0.66 23.57 5.57
CA LYS A 254 1.94 23.39 6.28
C LYS A 254 2.73 24.68 6.37
N VAL A 255 2.75 25.50 5.31
CA VAL A 255 3.37 26.84 5.37
C VAL A 255 2.72 27.71 6.47
N LYS A 256 1.40 27.60 6.66
CA LYS A 256 0.71 28.32 7.75
C LYS A 256 1.09 27.79 9.13
N VAL A 257 1.29 26.48 9.26
CA VAL A 257 1.79 25.84 10.51
C VAL A 257 3.19 26.38 10.86
N GLU A 258 4.09 26.46 9.90
CA GLU A 258 5.43 26.99 10.11
C GLU A 258 5.40 28.51 10.45
N ARG A 259 4.55 29.27 9.78
CA ARG A 259 4.35 30.69 10.11
C ARG A 259 3.77 30.91 11.50
N ALA A 260 2.97 29.99 12.02
CA ALA A 260 2.42 30.05 13.36
C ALA A 260 3.50 30.05 14.45
N ALA A 261 4.71 29.53 14.18
CA ALA A 261 5.83 29.55 15.10
C ALA A 261 6.37 30.98 15.38
N PHE A 262 6.10 31.94 14.49
CA PHE A 262 6.45 33.35 14.67
C PHE A 262 5.38 34.18 15.39
N LEU A 263 4.23 33.55 15.70
CA LEU A 263 3.10 34.20 16.37
C LEU A 263 3.07 33.84 17.87
N PRO A 264 2.56 34.74 18.72
CA PRO A 264 2.45 34.45 20.15
C PRO A 264 1.50 33.26 20.40
N THR A 265 1.84 32.46 21.39
CA THR A 265 1.00 31.36 21.87
C THR A 265 0.36 31.73 23.22
N LEU A 266 -0.92 31.43 23.38
CA LEU A 266 -1.66 31.67 24.62
C LEU A 266 -2.22 30.33 25.11
N ALA A 267 -1.88 29.96 26.34
CA ALA A 267 -2.41 28.76 26.97
C ALA A 267 -2.93 29.11 28.37
N LEU A 268 -4.04 28.53 28.75
CA LEU A 268 -4.57 28.57 30.10
C LEU A 268 -4.07 27.32 30.84
N THR A 269 -3.33 27.54 31.92
CA THR A 269 -2.89 26.47 32.82
C THR A 269 -3.59 26.62 34.15
N GLY A 270 -4.20 25.56 34.66
CA GLY A 270 -4.80 25.48 35.98
C GLY A 270 -4.35 24.21 36.68
N GLY A 271 -4.05 24.29 37.95
CA GLY A 271 -3.71 23.12 38.76
C GLY A 271 -4.45 23.19 40.10
N TYR A 272 -4.86 22.03 40.56
CA TYR A 272 -5.38 21.82 41.92
C TYR A 272 -4.53 20.71 42.54
N GLY A 273 -3.93 21.04 43.68
CA GLY A 273 -3.08 20.14 44.43
C GLY A 273 -3.34 20.26 45.93
#